data_11959490e0758ae592c9210965402120
#
_entry.id   11959490e0758ae592c9210965402120
#
_cell.length_a   1.000
_cell.length_b   1.000
_cell.length_c   1.000
_cell.angle_alpha   90.00
_cell.angle_beta   90.00
_cell.angle_gamma   90.00
#
_symmetry.space_group_name_H-M   'P 1'
#
loop_
_entity.id
_entity.type
_entity.pdbx_description
1 polymer ?
#
loop_
_entity_poly.entity_id
_entity_poly.type
_entity_poly.pdbx_seq_one_letter_code
_entity_poly.pdbx_strand_id
1 'polypeptide(L)'
;MSQLQMETKTNPRSRLVLTALLPLGLLIGVLLLFFTAGIGIEQEAAAPIENLAINRVEVTDNGFVLDVKNVGPEEMTIAMVTVDDSIWNAEFEPSSTLARFESGKVYIPYPWVYGEPHAIKLMTANAIAFEAEVPVAQKTPTPTTDLFIQYAVIGLYVGVVPVGLGLMWYPFMRNFNRKGIHAMLALTIGLLIFLVVDTFEEGLEIAGGAAGIYQGVSIVFLGALLSFLALVAFDQYSERKQRGRSNGIRTSYLLASGIGLHNLGEGLAIGSAFALGEGSLGTFLVIGFTLHNITEGIGIAAPLLGEKPKAGTFVSLAAIAGAPAILGTWIGGFAFSPVLSTLFLGIGAGAIIQVVYVIAKHLFKESQANRLPAVSWLNLGSMFAGIVIMYATAFLVKF
;
A
#
# COMPACT_ATOMS: atom_id res chain seq x y z
N MET A 1 12.64 -51.33 -56.41
CA MET A 1 12.92 -49.89 -56.03
C MET A 1 11.90 -49.46 -55.06
N SER A 2 12.20 -49.52 -53.76
CA SER A 2 11.31 -49.16 -52.68
C SER A 2 11.70 -47.74 -52.24
N GLN A 3 10.81 -46.80 -52.39
CA GLN A 3 10.98 -45.43 -51.90
C GLN A 3 10.67 -45.41 -50.39
N LEU A 4 11.69 -45.17 -49.59
CA LEU A 4 11.59 -44.84 -48.16
C LEU A 4 11.02 -43.42 -48.02
N GLN A 5 9.73 -43.30 -47.68
CA GLN A 5 9.17 -42.08 -47.16
C GLN A 5 9.63 -41.91 -45.71
N MET A 6 10.56 -40.99 -45.49
CA MET A 6 10.86 -40.49 -44.12
C MET A 6 9.72 -39.56 -43.66
N GLU A 7 8.76 -40.09 -42.94
CA GLU A 7 7.85 -39.26 -42.13
C GLU A 7 8.59 -38.68 -40.93
N THR A 8 8.90 -37.40 -41.01
CA THR A 8 9.40 -36.69 -39.84
C THR A 8 8.27 -36.54 -38.83
N LYS A 9 8.18 -37.42 -37.86
CA LYS A 9 7.30 -37.32 -36.69
C LYS A 9 7.72 -36.08 -35.85
N THR A 10 7.16 -34.94 -36.14
CA THR A 10 7.30 -33.79 -35.28
C THR A 10 6.45 -33.96 -34.00
N ASN A 11 7.10 -33.88 -32.85
CA ASN A 11 6.51 -34.07 -31.53
C ASN A 11 5.29 -33.08 -31.36
N PRO A 12 4.09 -33.54 -30.98
CA PRO A 12 2.90 -32.69 -30.87
C PRO A 12 3.08 -31.53 -29.91
N ARG A 13 3.95 -31.70 -28.90
CA ARG A 13 4.28 -30.57 -27.97
C ARG A 13 5.11 -29.48 -28.64
N SER A 14 6.04 -29.82 -29.56
CA SER A 14 6.84 -28.82 -30.26
C SER A 14 6.02 -28.02 -31.27
N ARG A 15 5.02 -28.63 -31.92
CA ARG A 15 4.05 -27.90 -32.77
C ARG A 15 3.20 -26.94 -31.96
N LEU A 16 2.73 -27.33 -30.79
CA LEU A 16 1.90 -26.48 -29.91
C LEU A 16 2.70 -25.27 -29.39
N VAL A 17 3.95 -25.47 -29.01
CA VAL A 17 4.86 -24.37 -28.62
C VAL A 17 5.17 -23.46 -29.81
N LEU A 18 5.43 -24.02 -31.00
CA LEU A 18 5.71 -23.22 -32.17
C LEU A 18 4.51 -22.36 -32.60
N THR A 19 3.29 -22.91 -32.58
CA THR A 19 2.06 -22.18 -32.89
C THR A 19 1.74 -21.11 -31.83
N ALA A 20 2.10 -21.31 -30.56
CA ALA A 20 1.94 -20.30 -29.52
C ALA A 20 3.00 -19.16 -29.62
N LEU A 21 4.23 -19.47 -30.05
CA LEU A 21 5.30 -18.50 -30.20
C LEU A 21 5.21 -17.70 -31.51
N LEU A 22 4.55 -18.23 -32.55
CA LEU A 22 4.43 -17.55 -33.85
C LEU A 22 3.75 -16.17 -33.76
N PRO A 23 2.59 -15.99 -33.08
CA PRO A 23 1.98 -14.67 -32.90
C PRO A 23 2.86 -13.69 -32.13
N LEU A 24 3.56 -14.20 -31.11
CA LEU A 24 4.51 -13.40 -30.31
C LEU A 24 5.71 -12.96 -31.16
N GLY A 25 6.27 -13.85 -31.96
CA GLY A 25 7.35 -13.51 -32.91
C GLY A 25 6.91 -12.50 -33.96
N LEU A 26 5.69 -12.63 -34.49
CA LEU A 26 5.11 -11.65 -35.41
C LEU A 26 4.92 -10.30 -34.73
N LEU A 27 4.40 -10.27 -33.50
CA LEU A 27 4.25 -9.04 -32.73
C LEU A 27 5.57 -8.34 -32.50
N ILE A 28 6.59 -9.09 -32.07
CA ILE A 28 7.95 -8.56 -31.88
C ILE A 28 8.51 -8.03 -33.22
N GLY A 29 8.32 -8.77 -34.31
CA GLY A 29 8.75 -8.35 -35.66
C GLY A 29 8.07 -7.05 -36.09
N VAL A 30 6.76 -6.90 -35.87
CA VAL A 30 6.02 -5.66 -36.17
C VAL A 30 6.51 -4.52 -35.28
N LEU A 31 6.72 -4.74 -33.98
CA LEU A 31 7.28 -3.72 -33.09
C LEU A 31 8.69 -3.28 -33.51
N LEU A 32 9.57 -4.23 -33.85
CA LEU A 32 10.92 -3.92 -34.33
C LEU A 32 10.86 -3.12 -35.64
N LEU A 33 10.00 -3.53 -36.58
CA LEU A 33 9.79 -2.78 -37.83
C LEU A 33 9.30 -1.35 -37.54
N PHE A 34 8.37 -1.20 -36.61
CA PHE A 34 7.85 0.09 -36.20
C PHE A 34 8.93 1.00 -35.60
N PHE A 35 9.79 0.43 -34.73
CA PHE A 35 10.90 1.19 -34.11
C PHE A 35 12.05 1.48 -35.05
N THR A 36 12.29 0.65 -36.09
CA THR A 36 13.43 0.84 -37.03
C THR A 36 13.06 1.60 -38.28
N ALA A 37 11.85 1.36 -38.83
CA ALA A 37 11.43 1.98 -40.10
C ALA A 37 10.54 3.24 -39.87
N GLY A 38 10.10 3.47 -38.64
CA GLY A 38 9.15 4.56 -38.33
C GLY A 38 7.76 4.32 -38.95
N ILE A 39 6.83 5.18 -38.64
CA ILE A 39 5.45 5.13 -39.20
C ILE A 39 5.35 5.79 -40.59
N GLY A 40 6.46 6.36 -41.10
CA GLY A 40 6.46 7.09 -42.37
C GLY A 40 5.68 8.43 -42.34
N ILE A 41 5.27 8.85 -41.12
CA ILE A 41 4.65 10.16 -40.90
C ILE A 41 5.75 11.07 -40.38
N GLU A 42 6.12 12.09 -41.18
CA GLU A 42 6.96 13.18 -40.68
C GLU A 42 6.15 13.88 -39.56
N GLN A 43 6.53 13.66 -38.32
CA GLN A 43 6.04 14.48 -37.23
C GLN A 43 6.73 15.84 -37.32
N GLU A 44 5.95 16.90 -37.60
CA GLU A 44 6.40 18.23 -37.20
C GLU A 44 6.82 18.16 -35.74
N ALA A 45 7.97 18.79 -35.42
CA ALA A 45 8.51 18.75 -34.06
C ALA A 45 7.42 19.17 -33.05
N ALA A 46 6.77 18.17 -32.44
CA ALA A 46 5.82 18.41 -31.37
C ALA A 46 6.60 19.07 -30.23
N ALA A 47 5.94 19.95 -29.48
CA ALA A 47 6.56 20.51 -28.27
C ALA A 47 7.10 19.36 -27.41
N PRO A 48 8.33 19.47 -26.89
CA PRO A 48 8.94 18.39 -26.10
C PRO A 48 8.04 18.01 -24.93
N ILE A 49 7.79 16.72 -24.77
CA ILE A 49 6.98 16.19 -23.67
C ILE A 49 7.91 16.09 -22.46
N GLU A 50 7.91 17.14 -21.64
CA GLU A 50 8.69 17.16 -20.41
C GLU A 50 7.85 16.62 -19.26
N ASN A 51 8.46 15.81 -18.40
CA ASN A 51 7.84 15.31 -17.20
C ASN A 51 8.92 15.13 -16.11
N LEU A 52 8.80 15.91 -15.04
CA LEU A 52 9.70 15.88 -13.90
C LEU A 52 8.94 15.29 -12.69
N ALA A 53 9.47 14.23 -12.12
CA ALA A 53 9.00 13.73 -10.84
C ALA A 53 9.78 14.42 -9.72
N ILE A 54 9.10 15.07 -8.80
CA ILE A 54 9.68 15.53 -7.53
C ILE A 54 9.37 14.44 -6.50
N ASN A 55 10.39 13.63 -6.17
CA ASN A 55 10.21 12.45 -5.34
C ASN A 55 10.17 12.81 -3.85
N ARG A 56 10.88 13.85 -3.44
CA ARG A 56 10.99 14.29 -2.05
C ARG A 56 11.42 15.74 -1.97
N VAL A 57 10.90 16.44 -0.97
CA VAL A 57 11.39 17.75 -0.54
C VAL A 57 11.94 17.59 0.88
N GLU A 58 13.21 17.93 1.08
CA GLU A 58 13.84 17.96 2.40
C GLU A 58 14.00 19.41 2.84
N VAL A 59 13.56 19.72 4.06
CA VAL A 59 13.78 21.01 4.70
C VAL A 59 15.04 20.91 5.55
N THR A 60 16.04 21.70 5.23
CA THR A 60 17.35 21.72 5.92
C THR A 60 17.58 23.06 6.60
N ASP A 61 18.62 23.16 7.43
CA ASP A 61 18.97 24.46 8.05
C ASP A 61 19.31 25.54 7.02
N ASN A 62 19.70 25.15 5.79
CA ASN A 62 20.12 26.05 4.72
C ASN A 62 19.02 26.31 3.69
N GLY A 63 17.83 25.72 3.81
CA GLY A 63 16.77 25.84 2.82
C GLY A 63 16.19 24.50 2.40
N PHE A 64 15.73 24.40 1.15
CA PHE A 64 15.09 23.20 0.62
C PHE A 64 16.02 22.41 -0.27
N VAL A 65 15.93 21.08 -0.22
CA VAL A 65 16.61 20.15 -1.12
C VAL A 65 15.54 19.28 -1.77
N LEU A 66 15.41 19.34 -3.09
CA LEU A 66 14.45 18.54 -3.84
C LEU A 66 15.17 17.39 -4.53
N ASP A 67 14.70 16.16 -4.32
CA ASP A 67 15.08 15.00 -5.12
C ASP A 67 14.18 14.93 -6.35
N VAL A 68 14.77 15.14 -7.53
CA VAL A 68 14.04 15.19 -8.80
C VAL A 68 14.48 14.10 -9.74
N LYS A 69 13.61 13.70 -10.67
CA LYS A 69 13.91 12.72 -11.70
C LYS A 69 13.23 13.09 -13.00
N ASN A 70 13.96 13.14 -14.08
CA ASN A 70 13.38 13.27 -15.41
C ASN A 70 12.70 11.94 -15.80
N VAL A 71 11.39 11.94 -15.85
CA VAL A 71 10.57 10.78 -16.27
C VAL A 71 9.94 10.99 -17.65
N GLY A 72 10.30 12.09 -18.31
CA GLY A 72 9.96 12.37 -19.72
C GLY A 72 10.72 11.50 -20.71
N PRO A 73 10.30 11.51 -21.98
CA PRO A 73 10.97 10.75 -23.05
C PRO A 73 12.31 11.35 -23.47
N GLU A 74 12.52 12.64 -23.24
CA GLU A 74 13.68 13.42 -23.73
C GLU A 74 14.44 14.07 -22.58
N GLU A 75 15.62 14.57 -22.87
CA GLU A 75 16.40 15.42 -21.99
C GLU A 75 15.63 16.72 -21.67
N MET A 76 15.70 17.18 -20.42
CA MET A 76 15.06 18.41 -19.98
C MET A 76 16.01 19.27 -19.14
N THR A 77 15.84 20.59 -19.21
CA THR A 77 16.64 21.55 -18.44
C THR A 77 15.73 22.36 -17.51
N ILE A 78 16.06 22.37 -16.22
CA ILE A 78 15.41 23.24 -15.23
C ILE A 78 16.09 24.62 -15.36
N ALA A 79 15.31 25.62 -15.79
CA ALA A 79 15.82 26.94 -16.08
C ALA A 79 15.56 27.95 -14.95
N MET A 80 14.51 27.74 -14.14
CA MET A 80 14.14 28.68 -13.09
C MET A 80 13.52 27.94 -11.91
N VAL A 81 13.81 28.43 -10.72
CA VAL A 81 13.21 27.96 -9.46
C VAL A 81 12.52 29.13 -8.79
N THR A 82 11.30 28.92 -8.31
CA THR A 82 10.60 29.89 -7.47
C THR A 82 10.20 29.26 -6.15
N VAL A 83 10.21 30.07 -5.11
CA VAL A 83 9.61 29.76 -3.79
C VAL A 83 8.63 30.88 -3.48
N ASP A 84 7.37 30.54 -3.23
CA ASP A 84 6.29 31.48 -2.97
C ASP A 84 6.20 32.56 -4.05
N ASP A 85 6.23 32.12 -5.33
CA ASP A 85 6.21 32.93 -6.54
C ASP A 85 7.41 33.90 -6.71
N SER A 86 8.40 33.85 -5.84
CA SER A 86 9.64 34.63 -5.93
C SER A 86 10.76 33.80 -6.53
N ILE A 87 11.54 34.36 -7.46
CA ILE A 87 12.67 33.67 -8.10
C ILE A 87 13.81 33.53 -7.11
N TRP A 88 14.34 32.32 -6.97
CA TRP A 88 15.49 31.99 -6.15
C TRP A 88 16.59 31.32 -6.94
N ASN A 89 17.85 31.62 -6.56
CA ASN A 89 18.98 30.89 -7.09
C ASN A 89 18.99 29.46 -6.51
N ALA A 90 19.27 28.50 -7.37
CA ALA A 90 19.38 27.10 -6.95
C ALA A 90 20.67 26.51 -7.51
N GLU A 91 21.24 25.57 -6.77
CA GLU A 91 22.35 24.73 -7.20
C GLU A 91 21.81 23.36 -7.60
N PHE A 92 22.40 22.78 -8.66
CA PHE A 92 21.93 21.53 -9.23
C PHE A 92 23.05 20.49 -9.19
N GLU A 93 22.71 19.28 -8.79
CA GLU A 93 23.61 18.13 -8.79
C GLU A 93 22.95 16.94 -9.50
N PRO A 94 23.55 16.35 -10.54
CA PRO A 94 24.84 16.67 -11.15
C PRO A 94 24.77 17.90 -12.07
N SER A 95 23.60 18.30 -12.59
CA SER A 95 23.38 19.39 -13.55
C SER A 95 21.93 19.85 -13.52
N SER A 96 21.66 21.08 -13.99
CA SER A 96 20.29 21.55 -14.28
C SER A 96 19.64 20.86 -15.47
N THR A 97 20.43 20.20 -16.31
CA THR A 97 19.98 19.38 -17.44
C THR A 97 20.03 17.93 -17.04
N LEU A 98 18.89 17.25 -17.14
CA LEU A 98 18.70 15.86 -16.76
C LEU A 98 18.36 15.02 -18.00
N ALA A 99 19.15 14.02 -18.29
CA ALA A 99 18.87 13.02 -19.32
C ALA A 99 17.62 12.19 -18.92
N ARG A 100 17.08 11.45 -19.88
CA ARG A 100 15.94 10.57 -19.61
C ARG A 100 16.23 9.58 -18.46
N PHE A 101 15.33 9.52 -17.47
CA PHE A 101 15.44 8.73 -16.24
C PHE A 101 16.60 9.11 -15.31
N GLU A 102 17.32 10.17 -15.59
CA GLU A 102 18.33 10.69 -14.69
C GLU A 102 17.67 11.36 -13.48
N SER A 103 18.28 11.15 -12.32
CA SER A 103 17.89 11.78 -11.05
C SER A 103 18.88 12.88 -10.71
N GLY A 104 18.40 13.94 -10.07
CA GLY A 104 19.22 15.04 -9.58
C GLY A 104 18.71 15.59 -8.27
N LYS A 105 19.53 16.47 -7.68
CA LYS A 105 19.16 17.26 -6.51
C LYS A 105 19.15 18.74 -6.84
N VAL A 106 18.17 19.44 -6.33
CA VAL A 106 18.04 20.91 -6.44
C VAL A 106 18.16 21.48 -5.05
N TYR A 107 19.22 22.25 -4.80
CA TYR A 107 19.48 22.91 -3.53
C TYR A 107 19.03 24.36 -3.63
N ILE A 108 18.08 24.76 -2.79
CA ILE A 108 17.47 26.09 -2.78
C ILE A 108 17.81 26.73 -1.44
N PRO A 109 18.76 27.68 -1.37
CA PRO A 109 19.12 28.40 -0.15
C PRO A 109 18.01 29.38 0.19
N TYR A 110 17.07 28.97 1.05
CA TYR A 110 15.89 29.76 1.41
C TYR A 110 15.77 29.90 2.93
N PRO A 111 15.57 31.13 3.46
CA PRO A 111 15.43 31.39 4.88
C PRO A 111 13.98 31.10 5.33
N TRP A 112 13.64 29.82 5.42
CA TRP A 112 12.30 29.38 5.84
C TRP A 112 12.04 29.64 7.33
N VAL A 113 10.78 29.81 7.70
CA VAL A 113 10.32 29.99 9.09
C VAL A 113 9.53 28.76 9.52
N TYR A 114 9.78 28.31 10.75
CA TYR A 114 9.09 27.15 11.30
C TYR A 114 7.56 27.32 11.28
N GLY A 115 6.89 26.31 10.73
CA GLY A 115 5.42 26.26 10.70
C GLY A 115 4.77 26.95 9.49
N GLU A 116 5.53 27.70 8.68
CA GLU A 116 4.98 28.34 7.48
C GLU A 116 4.86 27.34 6.31
N PRO A 117 3.81 27.44 5.48
CA PRO A 117 3.72 26.69 4.24
C PRO A 117 4.53 27.36 3.14
N HIS A 118 5.12 26.56 2.24
CA HIS A 118 5.85 27.07 1.08
C HIS A 118 5.46 26.30 -0.19
N ALA A 119 5.34 27.02 -1.32
CA ALA A 119 5.14 26.45 -2.64
C ALA A 119 6.42 26.61 -3.48
N ILE A 120 6.98 25.50 -3.93
CA ILE A 120 8.20 25.47 -4.74
C ILE A 120 7.82 25.08 -6.16
N LYS A 121 8.24 25.88 -7.16
CA LYS A 121 8.02 25.57 -8.57
C LYS A 121 9.36 25.46 -9.31
N LEU A 122 9.52 24.39 -10.02
CA LEU A 122 10.64 24.16 -10.95
C LEU A 122 10.13 24.37 -12.38
N MET A 123 10.64 25.39 -13.04
CA MET A 123 10.24 25.70 -14.42
C MET A 123 11.34 25.28 -15.40
N THR A 124 10.94 24.58 -16.44
CA THR A 124 11.86 24.14 -17.49
C THR A 124 12.17 25.25 -18.50
N ALA A 125 13.17 25.00 -19.35
CA ALA A 125 13.51 25.91 -20.46
C ALA A 125 12.35 26.09 -21.45
N ASN A 126 11.41 25.13 -21.51
CA ASN A 126 10.19 25.21 -22.33
C ASN A 126 8.98 25.78 -21.58
N ALA A 127 9.21 26.44 -20.43
CA ALA A 127 8.21 27.08 -19.58
C ALA A 127 7.13 26.11 -19.02
N ILE A 128 7.46 24.83 -18.84
CA ILE A 128 6.62 23.89 -18.14
C ILE A 128 6.97 23.93 -16.66
N ALA A 129 5.96 24.12 -15.79
CA ALA A 129 6.14 24.19 -14.35
C ALA A 129 5.80 22.86 -13.67
N PHE A 130 6.65 22.45 -12.72
CA PHE A 130 6.42 21.33 -11.80
C PHE A 130 6.45 21.88 -10.40
N GLU A 131 5.42 21.55 -9.62
CA GLU A 131 5.18 22.15 -8.30
C GLU A 131 5.37 21.11 -7.20
N ALA A 132 5.89 21.54 -6.06
CA ALA A 132 5.94 20.81 -4.82
C ALA A 132 5.53 21.73 -3.68
N GLU A 133 4.69 21.23 -2.78
CA GLU A 133 4.25 21.95 -1.60
C GLU A 133 4.98 21.44 -0.36
N VAL A 134 5.33 22.35 0.52
CA VAL A 134 5.79 22.11 1.89
C VAL A 134 4.71 22.64 2.81
N PRO A 135 3.74 21.82 3.24
CA PRO A 135 2.57 22.30 4.00
C PRO A 135 2.96 22.93 5.33
N VAL A 136 4.02 22.43 5.94
CA VAL A 136 4.58 22.92 7.19
C VAL A 136 6.09 22.86 7.11
N ALA A 137 6.75 24.03 7.07
CA ALA A 137 8.21 24.07 7.09
C ALA A 137 8.72 23.62 8.47
N GLN A 138 9.23 22.40 8.52
CA GLN A 138 9.89 21.81 9.65
C GLN A 138 11.12 21.05 9.15
N LYS A 139 12.23 21.18 9.86
CA LYS A 139 13.45 20.48 9.49
C LYS A 139 13.18 18.98 9.32
N THR A 140 13.49 18.48 8.14
CA THR A 140 13.33 17.04 7.86
C THR A 140 14.18 16.21 8.80
N PRO A 141 13.60 15.23 9.51
CA PRO A 141 14.32 14.41 10.46
C PRO A 141 15.44 13.63 9.78
N THR A 142 16.66 13.77 10.28
CA THR A 142 17.79 12.92 9.84
C THR A 142 17.77 11.59 10.58
N PRO A 143 18.14 10.47 9.94
CA PRO A 143 18.19 9.17 10.59
C PRO A 143 19.19 9.17 11.76
N THR A 144 18.66 9.14 12.99
CA THR A 144 19.41 8.99 14.23
C THR A 144 18.94 7.76 14.99
N THR A 145 19.76 7.21 15.87
CA THR A 145 19.37 6.08 16.73
C THR A 145 18.11 6.40 17.55
N ASP A 146 18.03 7.63 18.08
CA ASP A 146 16.89 8.06 18.90
C ASP A 146 15.60 8.11 18.08
N LEU A 147 15.65 8.65 16.86
CA LEU A 147 14.51 8.71 15.97
C LEU A 147 14.08 7.30 15.50
N PHE A 148 15.05 6.42 15.25
CA PHE A 148 14.78 5.02 14.92
C PHE A 148 14.01 4.31 16.05
N ILE A 149 14.41 4.56 17.32
CA ILE A 149 13.70 4.03 18.50
C ILE A 149 12.32 4.67 18.62
N GLN A 150 12.18 5.98 18.42
CA GLN A 150 10.88 6.68 18.49
C GLN A 150 9.88 6.09 17.48
N TYR A 151 10.28 5.92 16.24
CA TYR A 151 9.41 5.29 15.23
C TYR A 151 9.06 3.84 15.57
N ALA A 152 10.01 3.08 16.13
CA ALA A 152 9.73 1.73 16.62
C ALA A 152 8.68 1.72 17.75
N VAL A 153 8.79 2.66 18.69
CA VAL A 153 7.83 2.81 19.81
C VAL A 153 6.45 3.22 19.28
N ILE A 154 6.39 4.14 18.33
CA ILE A 154 5.12 4.54 17.69
C ILE A 154 4.49 3.34 17.00
N GLY A 155 5.23 2.61 16.16
CA GLY A 155 4.73 1.43 15.46
C GLY A 155 4.30 0.31 16.43
N LEU A 156 5.01 0.11 17.53
CA LEU A 156 4.63 -0.82 18.60
C LEU A 156 3.32 -0.39 19.26
N TYR A 157 3.19 0.91 19.58
CA TYR A 157 2.03 1.48 20.24
C TYR A 157 0.79 1.43 19.35
N VAL A 158 0.92 1.69 18.06
CA VAL A 158 -0.20 1.67 17.11
C VAL A 158 -0.56 0.25 16.69
N GLY A 159 0.43 -0.62 16.44
CA GLY A 159 0.20 -1.95 15.91
C GLY A 159 0.02 -3.01 17.02
N VAL A 160 1.08 -3.33 17.76
CA VAL A 160 1.09 -4.52 18.65
C VAL A 160 0.20 -4.34 19.88
N VAL A 161 0.26 -3.17 20.52
CA VAL A 161 -0.46 -2.91 21.77
C VAL A 161 -1.98 -2.99 21.57
N PRO A 162 -2.60 -2.27 20.61
CA PRO A 162 -4.05 -2.28 20.45
C PRO A 162 -4.58 -3.62 19.95
N VAL A 163 -3.89 -4.28 19.02
CA VAL A 163 -4.25 -5.65 18.60
C VAL A 163 -4.19 -6.60 19.79
N GLY A 164 -3.17 -6.49 20.63
CA GLY A 164 -3.06 -7.26 21.89
C GLY A 164 -4.24 -7.00 22.82
N LEU A 165 -4.62 -5.74 23.01
CA LEU A 165 -5.79 -5.37 23.81
C LEU A 165 -7.09 -5.96 23.24
N GLY A 166 -7.27 -5.89 21.91
CA GLY A 166 -8.40 -6.52 21.23
C GLY A 166 -8.45 -8.04 21.45
N LEU A 167 -7.31 -8.73 21.34
CA LEU A 167 -7.21 -10.16 21.63
C LEU A 167 -7.56 -10.53 23.09
N MET A 168 -7.31 -9.64 24.05
CA MET A 168 -7.66 -9.85 25.46
C MET A 168 -9.17 -9.93 25.71
N TRP A 169 -10.02 -9.54 24.75
CA TRP A 169 -11.47 -9.71 24.83
C TRP A 169 -11.92 -11.17 24.63
N TYR A 170 -11.04 -12.06 24.17
CA TYR A 170 -11.35 -13.47 23.94
C TYR A 170 -12.03 -14.18 25.12
N PRO A 171 -11.60 -14.04 26.42
CA PRO A 171 -12.28 -14.71 27.54
C PRO A 171 -13.74 -14.27 27.73
N PHE A 172 -14.06 -13.00 27.43
CA PHE A 172 -15.42 -12.49 27.46
C PHE A 172 -16.24 -13.06 26.30
N MET A 173 -15.71 -13.00 25.08
CA MET A 173 -16.37 -13.47 23.87
C MET A 173 -16.63 -14.99 23.88
N ARG A 174 -15.81 -15.75 24.57
CA ARG A 174 -15.94 -17.20 24.72
C ARG A 174 -17.27 -17.65 25.35
N ASN A 175 -17.94 -16.74 26.06
CA ASN A 175 -19.26 -17.00 26.66
C ASN A 175 -20.43 -16.79 25.70
N PHE A 176 -20.15 -16.34 24.46
CA PHE A 176 -21.21 -16.13 23.49
C PHE A 176 -21.76 -17.44 22.95
N ASN A 177 -23.08 -17.45 22.72
CA ASN A 177 -23.74 -18.53 22.02
C ASN A 177 -23.39 -18.48 20.50
N ARG A 178 -23.78 -19.50 19.74
CA ARG A 178 -23.51 -19.61 18.32
C ARG A 178 -23.99 -18.39 17.50
N LYS A 179 -25.16 -17.84 17.83
CA LYS A 179 -25.67 -16.63 17.17
C LYS A 179 -24.81 -15.42 17.49
N GLY A 180 -24.33 -15.30 18.73
CA GLY A 180 -23.39 -14.23 19.11
C GLY A 180 -22.05 -14.33 18.39
N ILE A 181 -21.52 -15.55 18.20
CA ILE A 181 -20.30 -15.78 17.41
C ILE A 181 -20.50 -15.34 15.95
N HIS A 182 -21.64 -15.72 15.33
CA HIS A 182 -21.95 -15.29 13.96
C HIS A 182 -22.09 -13.76 13.86
N ALA A 183 -22.72 -13.13 14.85
CA ALA A 183 -22.84 -11.69 14.92
C ALA A 183 -21.47 -10.99 15.02
N MET A 184 -20.54 -11.54 15.82
CA MET A 184 -19.17 -11.03 15.94
C MET A 184 -18.38 -11.17 14.63
N LEU A 185 -18.47 -12.32 13.96
CA LEU A 185 -17.85 -12.49 12.65
C LEU A 185 -18.42 -11.52 11.61
N ALA A 186 -19.73 -11.33 11.61
CA ALA A 186 -20.40 -10.38 10.72
C ALA A 186 -20.00 -8.91 11.03
N LEU A 187 -19.88 -8.54 12.31
CA LEU A 187 -19.38 -7.24 12.73
C LEU A 187 -17.94 -7.02 12.23
N THR A 188 -17.07 -8.02 12.39
CA THR A 188 -15.69 -7.96 11.86
C THR A 188 -15.66 -7.76 10.34
N ILE A 189 -16.53 -8.46 9.60
CA ILE A 189 -16.67 -8.23 8.14
C ILE A 189 -17.02 -6.76 7.86
N GLY A 190 -17.96 -6.18 8.63
CA GLY A 190 -18.35 -4.77 8.47
C GLY A 190 -17.22 -3.79 8.73
N LEU A 191 -16.46 -4.00 9.82
CA LEU A 191 -15.26 -3.22 10.14
C LEU A 191 -14.26 -3.24 8.98
N LEU A 192 -13.96 -4.44 8.46
CA LEU A 192 -12.97 -4.62 7.39
C LEU A 192 -13.45 -4.11 6.02
N ILE A 193 -14.75 -4.16 5.72
CA ILE A 193 -15.29 -3.55 4.48
C ILE A 193 -15.04 -2.04 4.47
N PHE A 194 -15.29 -1.35 5.59
CA PHE A 194 -14.95 0.07 5.70
C PHE A 194 -13.46 0.29 5.47
N LEU A 195 -12.63 -0.50 6.14
CA LEU A 195 -11.16 -0.38 6.06
C LEU A 195 -10.63 -0.59 4.63
N VAL A 196 -11.23 -1.49 3.84
CA VAL A 196 -10.89 -1.65 2.41
C VAL A 196 -11.13 -0.34 1.65
N VAL A 197 -12.27 0.30 1.87
CA VAL A 197 -12.63 1.55 1.18
C VAL A 197 -11.67 2.66 1.57
N ASP A 198 -11.41 2.83 2.86
CA ASP A 198 -10.51 3.83 3.41
C ASP A 198 -9.06 3.66 2.90
N THR A 199 -8.54 2.42 2.91
CA THR A 199 -7.20 2.11 2.37
C THR A 199 -7.08 2.38 0.87
N PHE A 200 -8.15 2.12 0.09
CA PHE A 200 -8.15 2.49 -1.33
C PHE A 200 -8.19 3.99 -1.52
N GLU A 201 -8.99 4.72 -0.75
CA GLU A 201 -9.08 6.19 -0.80
C GLU A 201 -7.71 6.80 -0.55
N GLU A 202 -7.04 6.44 0.55
CA GLU A 202 -5.68 6.88 0.89
C GLU A 202 -4.66 6.51 -0.20
N GLY A 203 -4.68 5.26 -0.68
CA GLY A 203 -3.78 4.82 -1.75
C GLY A 203 -3.97 5.59 -3.06
N LEU A 204 -5.21 5.95 -3.42
CA LEU A 204 -5.52 6.73 -4.61
C LEU A 204 -5.14 8.21 -4.44
N GLU A 205 -5.28 8.77 -3.25
CA GLU A 205 -4.86 10.13 -2.93
C GLU A 205 -3.35 10.28 -3.08
N ILE A 206 -2.55 9.39 -2.46
CA ILE A 206 -1.09 9.39 -2.61
C ILE A 206 -0.69 9.11 -4.07
N ALA A 207 -1.43 8.25 -4.78
CA ALA A 207 -1.19 7.97 -6.18
C ALA A 207 -1.33 9.21 -7.07
N GLY A 208 -2.20 10.15 -6.70
CA GLY A 208 -2.38 11.44 -7.38
C GLY A 208 -1.13 12.32 -7.33
N GLY A 209 -0.34 12.23 -6.26
CA GLY A 209 0.96 12.93 -6.10
C GLY A 209 2.14 12.25 -6.79
N ALA A 210 1.98 11.01 -7.30
CA ALA A 210 3.02 10.32 -8.03
C ALA A 210 3.06 10.78 -9.49
N ALA A 211 4.26 10.91 -10.07
CA ALA A 211 4.40 11.27 -11.49
C ALA A 211 3.59 10.31 -12.39
N GLY A 212 2.87 10.87 -13.36
CA GLY A 212 1.91 10.14 -14.20
C GLY A 212 2.48 8.92 -14.92
N ILE A 213 3.81 8.90 -15.21
CA ILE A 213 4.48 7.74 -15.83
C ILE A 213 4.42 6.48 -14.96
N TYR A 214 4.34 6.63 -13.64
CA TYR A 214 4.26 5.50 -12.72
C TYR A 214 2.86 4.90 -12.63
N GLN A 215 1.85 5.57 -13.23
CA GLN A 215 0.46 5.11 -13.22
C GLN A 215 0.01 4.69 -11.80
N GLY A 216 0.17 5.58 -10.82
CA GLY A 216 -0.05 5.30 -9.39
C GLY A 216 -1.37 4.58 -9.12
N VAL A 217 -2.47 5.01 -9.76
CA VAL A 217 -3.78 4.34 -9.67
C VAL A 217 -3.71 2.86 -10.07
N SER A 218 -3.01 2.55 -11.16
CA SER A 218 -2.82 1.15 -11.60
C SER A 218 -2.01 0.35 -10.59
N ILE A 219 -1.01 0.96 -9.93
CA ILE A 219 -0.20 0.31 -8.89
C ILE A 219 -1.07 -0.08 -7.70
N VAL A 220 -2.00 0.79 -7.24
CA VAL A 220 -2.93 0.45 -6.15
C VAL A 220 -3.73 -0.80 -6.50
N PHE A 221 -4.42 -0.80 -7.64
CA PHE A 221 -5.28 -1.92 -8.03
C PHE A 221 -4.51 -3.20 -8.34
N LEU A 222 -3.35 -3.11 -9.00
CA LEU A 222 -2.51 -4.27 -9.26
C LEU A 222 -1.90 -4.82 -7.97
N GLY A 223 -1.43 -3.96 -7.06
CA GLY A 223 -0.96 -4.34 -5.74
C GLY A 223 -2.04 -5.09 -4.95
N ALA A 224 -3.27 -4.57 -4.95
CA ALA A 224 -4.40 -5.21 -4.30
C ALA A 224 -4.76 -6.56 -4.93
N LEU A 225 -4.82 -6.65 -6.25
CA LEU A 225 -5.12 -7.89 -6.95
C LEU A 225 -4.04 -8.96 -6.70
N LEU A 226 -2.76 -8.60 -6.84
CA LEU A 226 -1.66 -9.53 -6.65
C LEU A 226 -1.57 -10.01 -5.20
N SER A 227 -1.73 -9.13 -4.22
CA SER A 227 -1.76 -9.46 -2.79
C SER A 227 -2.91 -10.41 -2.48
N PHE A 228 -4.14 -10.07 -2.92
CA PHE A 228 -5.30 -10.93 -2.76
C PHE A 228 -5.07 -12.33 -3.34
N LEU A 229 -4.62 -12.44 -4.60
CA LEU A 229 -4.38 -13.71 -5.27
C LEU A 229 -3.27 -14.52 -4.59
N ALA A 230 -2.17 -13.86 -4.19
CA ALA A 230 -1.06 -14.52 -3.49
C ALA A 230 -1.51 -15.11 -2.15
N LEU A 231 -2.28 -14.36 -1.36
CA LEU A 231 -2.78 -14.81 -0.07
C LEU A 231 -3.84 -15.93 -0.21
N VAL A 232 -4.71 -15.86 -1.23
CA VAL A 232 -5.65 -16.95 -1.54
C VAL A 232 -4.90 -18.22 -1.96
N ALA A 233 -3.86 -18.08 -2.78
CA ALA A 233 -3.02 -19.23 -3.18
C ALA A 233 -2.28 -19.81 -1.98
N PHE A 234 -1.74 -18.97 -1.10
CA PHE A 234 -1.09 -19.40 0.14
C PHE A 234 -2.06 -20.12 1.08
N ASP A 235 -3.30 -19.59 1.24
CA ASP A 235 -4.36 -20.22 2.03
C ASP A 235 -4.66 -21.64 1.51
N GLN A 236 -4.87 -21.79 0.20
CA GLN A 236 -5.13 -23.09 -0.42
C GLN A 236 -3.97 -24.05 -0.27
N TYR A 237 -2.72 -23.59 -0.46
CA TYR A 237 -1.52 -24.39 -0.25
C TYR A 237 -1.40 -24.87 1.20
N SER A 238 -1.60 -23.96 2.16
CA SER A 238 -1.58 -24.26 3.59
C SER A 238 -2.68 -25.25 3.99
N GLU A 239 -3.90 -25.14 3.41
CA GLU A 239 -5.01 -26.06 3.66
C GLU A 239 -4.68 -27.50 3.25
N ARG A 240 -4.01 -27.67 2.11
CA ARG A 240 -3.57 -28.99 1.63
C ARG A 240 -2.50 -29.63 2.53
N LYS A 241 -1.61 -28.83 3.11
CA LYS A 241 -0.47 -29.33 3.90
C LYS A 241 -0.82 -29.59 5.37
N GLN A 242 -1.83 -28.92 5.91
CA GLN A 242 -2.20 -29.00 7.33
C GLN A 242 -3.50 -29.77 7.60
N ARG A 243 -3.70 -30.92 6.95
CA ARG A 243 -4.82 -31.83 7.26
C ARG A 243 -4.75 -32.25 8.74
N GLY A 244 -5.58 -31.64 9.60
CA GLY A 244 -5.68 -32.00 11.02
C GLY A 244 -5.53 -30.85 12.04
N ARG A 245 -5.19 -29.64 11.65
CA ARG A 245 -5.23 -28.49 12.53
C ARG A 245 -6.66 -27.89 12.58
N SER A 246 -7.06 -27.43 13.75
CA SER A 246 -8.32 -26.74 13.95
C SER A 246 -8.48 -25.55 12.97
N ASN A 247 -9.65 -25.45 12.36
CA ASN A 247 -9.93 -24.42 11.37
C ASN A 247 -9.87 -23.00 11.96
N GLY A 248 -10.25 -22.83 13.24
CA GLY A 248 -10.29 -21.52 13.90
C GLY A 248 -8.91 -20.91 14.11
N ILE A 249 -7.95 -21.68 14.67
CA ILE A 249 -6.58 -21.20 14.89
C ILE A 249 -5.91 -20.81 13.54
N ARG A 250 -6.09 -21.63 12.51
CA ARG A 250 -5.56 -21.33 11.17
C ARG A 250 -6.16 -20.04 10.61
N THR A 251 -7.47 -19.88 10.72
CA THR A 251 -8.18 -18.68 10.26
C THR A 251 -7.64 -17.44 10.97
N SER A 252 -7.44 -17.49 12.30
CA SER A 252 -6.86 -16.36 13.04
C SER A 252 -5.44 -15.99 12.59
N TYR A 253 -4.58 -16.98 12.26
CA TYR A 253 -3.26 -16.68 11.70
C TYR A 253 -3.32 -16.06 10.30
N LEU A 254 -4.24 -16.49 9.44
CA LEU A 254 -4.45 -15.86 8.14
C LEU A 254 -4.95 -14.43 8.27
N LEU A 255 -5.90 -14.19 9.20
CA LEU A 255 -6.38 -12.86 9.55
C LEU A 255 -5.23 -11.98 10.04
N ALA A 256 -4.47 -12.46 11.03
CA ALA A 256 -3.33 -11.72 11.57
C ALA A 256 -2.30 -11.39 10.50
N SER A 257 -2.04 -12.29 9.53
CA SER A 257 -1.10 -12.03 8.44
C SER A 257 -1.62 -10.97 7.46
N GLY A 258 -2.91 -11.01 7.09
CA GLY A 258 -3.53 -10.02 6.22
C GLY A 258 -3.59 -8.64 6.87
N ILE A 259 -4.01 -8.59 8.14
CA ILE A 259 -4.04 -7.38 8.96
C ILE A 259 -2.63 -6.82 9.14
N GLY A 260 -1.61 -7.67 9.34
CA GLY A 260 -0.22 -7.21 9.44
C GLY A 260 0.30 -6.53 8.18
N LEU A 261 -0.10 -7.00 7.00
CA LEU A 261 0.24 -6.33 5.74
C LEU A 261 -0.47 -4.97 5.60
N HIS A 262 -1.69 -4.84 6.12
CA HIS A 262 -2.38 -3.57 6.20
C HIS A 262 -1.69 -2.62 7.19
N ASN A 263 -1.39 -3.07 8.39
CA ASN A 263 -0.75 -2.27 9.44
C ASN A 263 0.67 -1.80 9.05
N LEU A 264 1.34 -2.49 8.11
CA LEU A 264 2.55 -1.97 7.47
C LEU A 264 2.24 -0.66 6.71
N GLY A 265 1.12 -0.58 6.00
CA GLY A 265 0.67 0.64 5.31
C GLY A 265 0.35 1.77 6.28
N GLU A 266 -0.37 1.50 7.35
CA GLU A 266 -0.66 2.47 8.40
C GLU A 266 0.59 3.04 9.06
N GLY A 267 1.53 2.16 9.41
CA GLY A 267 2.82 2.59 9.94
C GLY A 267 3.57 3.48 8.95
N LEU A 268 3.49 3.16 7.66
CA LEU A 268 4.11 3.95 6.60
C LEU A 268 3.47 5.35 6.51
N ALA A 269 2.14 5.46 6.56
CA ALA A 269 1.43 6.74 6.56
C ALA A 269 1.83 7.60 7.78
N ILE A 270 1.87 7.02 8.98
CA ILE A 270 2.32 7.73 10.19
C ILE A 270 3.77 8.21 10.06
N GLY A 271 4.68 7.32 9.65
CA GLY A 271 6.10 7.67 9.49
C GLY A 271 6.31 8.79 8.47
N SER A 272 5.56 8.75 7.36
CA SER A 272 5.58 9.77 6.31
C SER A 272 5.09 11.12 6.82
N ALA A 273 3.95 11.15 7.54
CA ALA A 273 3.40 12.39 8.09
C ALA A 273 4.41 13.09 9.02
N PHE A 274 5.05 12.34 9.93
CA PHE A 274 6.09 12.91 10.79
C PHE A 274 7.35 13.35 10.01
N ALA A 275 7.74 12.60 8.97
CA ALA A 275 8.90 12.96 8.15
C ALA A 275 8.67 14.21 7.31
N LEU A 276 7.42 14.45 6.88
CA LEU A 276 7.00 15.64 6.13
C LEU A 276 6.73 16.85 7.04
N GLY A 277 6.88 16.73 8.36
CA GLY A 277 6.62 17.80 9.31
C GLY A 277 5.15 17.97 9.71
N GLU A 278 4.28 17.10 9.20
CA GLU A 278 2.84 17.10 9.49
C GLU A 278 2.54 16.43 10.84
N GLY A 279 3.13 16.94 11.93
CA GLY A 279 3.03 16.35 13.26
C GLY A 279 1.60 16.22 13.78
N SER A 280 0.72 17.15 13.43
CA SER A 280 -0.71 17.07 13.76
C SER A 280 -1.37 15.89 13.07
N LEU A 281 -1.19 15.74 11.75
CA LEU A 281 -1.68 14.60 10.98
C LEU A 281 -1.12 13.29 11.54
N GLY A 282 0.19 13.20 11.75
CA GLY A 282 0.82 12.02 12.35
C GLY A 282 0.20 11.62 13.70
N THR A 283 -0.10 12.61 14.55
CA THR A 283 -0.75 12.38 15.85
C THR A 283 -2.19 11.89 15.68
N PHE A 284 -2.96 12.46 14.77
CA PHE A 284 -4.32 12.00 14.46
C PHE A 284 -4.32 10.56 13.92
N LEU A 285 -3.41 10.23 13.01
CA LEU A 285 -3.26 8.87 12.49
C LEU A 285 -2.92 7.88 13.62
N VAL A 286 -2.01 8.24 14.54
CA VAL A 286 -1.68 7.40 15.71
C VAL A 286 -2.92 7.11 16.56
N ILE A 287 -3.75 8.11 16.85
CA ILE A 287 -4.96 7.93 17.65
C ILE A 287 -5.97 7.06 16.90
N GLY A 288 -6.24 7.38 15.64
CA GLY A 288 -7.22 6.67 14.81
C GLY A 288 -6.87 5.22 14.63
N PHE A 289 -5.65 4.94 14.20
CA PHE A 289 -5.19 3.57 13.97
C PHE A 289 -5.12 2.77 15.28
N THR A 290 -4.75 3.39 16.40
CA THR A 290 -4.84 2.71 17.71
C THR A 290 -6.25 2.26 18.04
N LEU A 291 -7.27 3.09 17.78
CA LEU A 291 -8.66 2.75 18.09
C LEU A 291 -9.18 1.60 17.22
N HIS A 292 -8.92 1.63 15.91
CA HIS A 292 -9.44 0.56 15.06
C HIS A 292 -8.62 -0.73 15.14
N ASN A 293 -7.34 -0.68 15.43
CA ASN A 293 -6.51 -1.88 15.66
C ASN A 293 -6.94 -2.69 16.89
N ILE A 294 -7.59 -2.05 17.89
CA ILE A 294 -8.27 -2.80 18.96
C ILE A 294 -9.39 -3.68 18.38
N THR A 295 -10.18 -3.13 17.45
CA THR A 295 -11.29 -3.88 16.83
C THR A 295 -10.80 -4.99 15.90
N GLU A 296 -9.65 -4.81 15.25
CA GLU A 296 -8.98 -5.85 14.48
C GLU A 296 -8.52 -7.01 15.37
N GLY A 297 -7.94 -6.70 16.54
CA GLY A 297 -7.60 -7.72 17.55
C GLY A 297 -8.80 -8.54 17.97
N ILE A 298 -9.98 -7.91 18.16
CA ILE A 298 -11.25 -8.61 18.42
C ILE A 298 -11.62 -9.51 17.22
N GLY A 299 -11.46 -9.01 15.99
CA GLY A 299 -11.70 -9.76 14.77
C GLY A 299 -10.82 -11.00 14.64
N ILE A 300 -9.52 -10.88 14.95
CA ILE A 300 -8.58 -12.01 14.97
C ILE A 300 -8.97 -13.04 16.04
N ALA A 301 -9.51 -12.60 17.17
CA ALA A 301 -9.96 -13.50 18.24
C ALA A 301 -11.25 -14.26 17.90
N ALA A 302 -12.12 -13.73 17.03
CA ALA A 302 -13.43 -14.29 16.73
C ALA A 302 -13.39 -15.75 16.23
N PRO A 303 -12.52 -16.17 15.28
CA PRO A 303 -12.44 -17.57 14.86
C PRO A 303 -11.90 -18.52 15.93
N LEU A 304 -11.23 -17.99 16.98
CA LEU A 304 -10.75 -18.81 18.11
C LEU A 304 -11.88 -19.23 19.05
N LEU A 305 -13.07 -18.66 18.90
CA LEU A 305 -14.22 -18.98 19.75
C LEU A 305 -14.63 -20.44 19.49
N GLY A 306 -14.50 -21.27 20.51
CA GLY A 306 -14.69 -22.72 20.40
C GLY A 306 -13.40 -23.53 20.38
N GLU A 307 -12.25 -22.86 20.26
CA GLU A 307 -10.91 -23.44 20.36
C GLU A 307 -10.35 -23.28 21.78
N LYS A 308 -9.23 -23.95 22.05
CA LYS A 308 -8.47 -23.81 23.29
C LYS A 308 -7.06 -23.31 22.98
N PRO A 309 -6.89 -22.05 22.54
CA PRO A 309 -5.58 -21.52 22.21
C PRO A 309 -4.71 -21.39 23.45
N LYS A 310 -3.39 -21.60 23.27
CA LYS A 310 -2.39 -21.34 24.32
C LYS A 310 -2.10 -19.84 24.39
N ALA A 311 -1.60 -19.36 25.52
CA ALA A 311 -1.19 -17.96 25.67
C ALA A 311 -0.19 -17.50 24.59
N GLY A 312 0.76 -18.36 24.22
CA GLY A 312 1.70 -18.08 23.12
C GLY A 312 1.05 -17.85 21.75
N THR A 313 -0.16 -18.40 21.52
CA THR A 313 -0.93 -18.14 20.30
C THR A 313 -1.37 -16.67 20.22
N PHE A 314 -1.84 -16.10 21.33
CA PHE A 314 -2.24 -14.68 21.37
C PHE A 314 -1.04 -13.74 21.16
N VAL A 315 0.09 -14.05 21.79
CA VAL A 315 1.34 -13.27 21.60
C VAL A 315 1.80 -13.32 20.14
N SER A 316 1.80 -14.51 19.53
CA SER A 316 2.20 -14.64 18.12
C SER A 316 1.23 -13.95 17.16
N LEU A 317 -0.07 -13.99 17.44
CA LEU A 317 -1.08 -13.29 16.63
C LEU A 317 -0.93 -11.77 16.74
N ALA A 318 -0.74 -11.24 17.95
CA ALA A 318 -0.47 -9.82 18.17
C ALA A 318 0.82 -9.35 17.45
N ALA A 319 1.88 -10.17 17.52
CA ALA A 319 3.14 -9.86 16.85
C ALA A 319 3.00 -9.88 15.32
N ILE A 320 2.35 -10.90 14.74
CA ILE A 320 2.17 -11.02 13.29
C ILE A 320 1.31 -9.87 12.76
N ALA A 321 0.22 -9.53 13.44
CA ALA A 321 -0.66 -8.46 13.01
C ALA A 321 -0.07 -7.06 13.28
N GLY A 322 0.59 -6.86 14.43
CA GLY A 322 0.99 -5.52 14.85
C GLY A 322 2.43 -5.13 14.51
N ALA A 323 3.39 -6.08 14.53
CA ALA A 323 4.80 -5.73 14.32
C ALA A 323 5.13 -5.15 12.93
N PRO A 324 4.40 -5.47 11.84
CA PRO A 324 4.63 -4.82 10.55
C PRO A 324 4.45 -3.31 10.58
N ALA A 325 3.62 -2.74 11.48
CA ALA A 325 3.51 -1.30 11.66
C ALA A 325 4.85 -0.63 12.04
N ILE A 326 5.72 -1.34 12.79
CA ILE A 326 7.07 -0.85 13.13
C ILE A 326 7.90 -0.68 11.86
N LEU A 327 7.86 -1.67 10.96
CA LEU A 327 8.56 -1.58 9.67
C LEU A 327 7.99 -0.45 8.82
N GLY A 328 6.66 -0.30 8.85
CA GLY A 328 5.96 0.79 8.16
C GLY A 328 6.43 2.16 8.63
N THR A 329 6.46 2.42 9.95
CA THR A 329 6.92 3.72 10.49
C THR A 329 8.37 4.02 10.12
N TRP A 330 9.26 3.02 10.06
CA TRP A 330 10.63 3.21 9.59
C TRP A 330 10.69 3.54 8.10
N ILE A 331 9.98 2.80 7.27
CA ILE A 331 9.97 3.03 5.81
C ILE A 331 9.38 4.41 5.51
N GLY A 332 8.24 4.75 6.10
CA GLY A 332 7.61 6.06 5.93
C GLY A 332 8.48 7.20 6.43
N GLY A 333 9.09 7.03 7.61
CA GLY A 333 9.91 8.07 8.24
C GLY A 333 11.26 8.32 7.58
N PHE A 334 11.89 7.29 7.01
CA PHE A 334 13.25 7.40 6.46
C PHE A 334 13.36 7.26 4.96
N ALA A 335 12.42 6.58 4.31
CA ALA A 335 12.47 6.25 2.89
C ALA A 335 11.14 6.51 2.17
N PHE A 336 10.44 7.58 2.56
CA PHE A 336 9.17 7.94 1.93
C PHE A 336 9.31 8.08 0.41
N SER A 337 8.42 7.42 -0.29
CA SER A 337 8.26 7.53 -1.74
C SER A 337 6.78 7.35 -2.08
N PRO A 338 6.14 8.29 -2.77
CA PRO A 338 4.72 8.16 -3.16
C PRO A 338 4.42 6.83 -3.88
N VAL A 339 5.33 6.37 -4.74
CA VAL A 339 5.19 5.12 -5.49
C VAL A 339 5.20 3.90 -4.57
N LEU A 340 6.13 3.85 -3.59
CA LEU A 340 6.19 2.76 -2.63
C LEU A 340 4.98 2.78 -1.69
N SER A 341 4.57 3.95 -1.22
CA SER A 341 3.39 4.10 -0.37
C SER A 341 2.13 3.61 -1.08
N THR A 342 1.93 4.03 -2.32
CA THR A 342 0.85 3.57 -3.21
C THR A 342 0.84 2.05 -3.36
N LEU A 343 2.01 1.43 -3.56
CA LEU A 343 2.14 -0.02 -3.68
C LEU A 343 1.79 -0.73 -2.37
N PHE A 344 2.31 -0.27 -1.23
CA PHE A 344 2.05 -0.90 0.07
C PHE A 344 0.60 -0.77 0.50
N LEU A 345 -0.05 0.38 0.25
CA LEU A 345 -1.48 0.56 0.49
C LEU A 345 -2.31 -0.36 -0.42
N GLY A 346 -1.95 -0.48 -1.68
CA GLY A 346 -2.58 -1.46 -2.57
C GLY A 346 -2.44 -2.90 -2.03
N ILE A 347 -1.24 -3.31 -1.63
CA ILE A 347 -1.00 -4.62 -1.02
C ILE A 347 -1.85 -4.80 0.24
N GLY A 348 -1.93 -3.79 1.11
CA GLY A 348 -2.75 -3.77 2.31
C GLY A 348 -4.23 -3.97 2.00
N ALA A 349 -4.78 -3.19 1.06
CA ALA A 349 -6.18 -3.31 0.62
C ALA A 349 -6.50 -4.72 0.11
N GLY A 350 -5.64 -5.31 -0.72
CA GLY A 350 -5.79 -6.67 -1.20
C GLY A 350 -5.75 -7.73 -0.10
N ALA A 351 -4.89 -7.50 0.90
CA ALA A 351 -4.80 -8.36 2.08
C ALA A 351 -6.10 -8.31 2.91
N ILE A 352 -6.67 -7.12 3.13
CA ILE A 352 -7.94 -6.99 3.86
C ILE A 352 -9.09 -7.65 3.07
N ILE A 353 -9.17 -7.49 1.76
CA ILE A 353 -10.18 -8.17 0.92
C ILE A 353 -10.07 -9.69 1.11
N GLN A 354 -8.86 -10.24 1.12
CA GLN A 354 -8.64 -11.66 1.37
C GLN A 354 -9.12 -12.09 2.78
N VAL A 355 -8.87 -11.26 3.79
CA VAL A 355 -9.35 -11.48 5.15
C VAL A 355 -10.88 -11.51 5.20
N VAL A 356 -11.55 -10.53 4.58
CA VAL A 356 -13.04 -10.51 4.46
C VAL A 356 -13.54 -11.80 3.81
N TYR A 357 -12.90 -12.24 2.72
CA TYR A 357 -13.24 -13.49 2.04
C TYR A 357 -13.11 -14.72 2.97
N VAL A 358 -12.02 -14.80 3.75
CA VAL A 358 -11.78 -15.92 4.68
C VAL A 358 -12.79 -15.94 5.81
N ILE A 359 -13.11 -14.78 6.41
CA ILE A 359 -14.13 -14.70 7.48
C ILE A 359 -15.51 -15.06 6.93
N ALA A 360 -15.87 -14.53 5.77
CA ALA A 360 -17.16 -14.85 5.13
C ALA A 360 -17.27 -16.36 4.87
N LYS A 361 -16.22 -16.97 4.28
CA LYS A 361 -16.14 -18.43 4.06
C LYS A 361 -16.28 -19.21 5.37
N HIS A 362 -15.66 -18.74 6.45
CA HIS A 362 -15.77 -19.35 7.78
C HIS A 362 -17.18 -19.24 8.32
N LEU A 363 -17.79 -18.05 8.27
CA LEU A 363 -19.18 -17.80 8.70
C LEU A 363 -20.17 -18.70 7.94
N PHE A 364 -20.03 -18.84 6.61
CA PHE A 364 -20.90 -19.72 5.81
C PHE A 364 -20.74 -21.20 6.19
N LYS A 365 -19.52 -21.67 6.42
CA LYS A 365 -19.27 -23.06 6.88
C LYS A 365 -19.87 -23.32 8.26
N GLU A 366 -19.67 -22.41 9.21
CA GLU A 366 -20.26 -22.49 10.56
C GLU A 366 -21.80 -22.45 10.51
N SER A 367 -22.37 -21.63 9.65
CA SER A 367 -23.80 -21.56 9.39
C SER A 367 -24.36 -22.91 8.94
N GLN A 368 -23.77 -23.52 7.94
CA GLN A 368 -24.19 -24.83 7.44
C GLN A 368 -24.07 -25.92 8.51
N ALA A 369 -22.95 -25.95 9.24
CA ALA A 369 -22.70 -26.94 10.28
C ALA A 369 -23.69 -26.85 11.45
N ASN A 370 -24.13 -25.64 11.80
CA ASN A 370 -25.03 -25.39 12.94
C ASN A 370 -26.50 -25.18 12.52
N ARG A 371 -26.82 -25.32 11.22
CA ARG A 371 -28.17 -25.06 10.67
C ARG A 371 -28.74 -23.67 11.03
N LEU A 372 -27.85 -22.67 11.06
CA LEU A 372 -28.19 -21.28 11.27
C LEU A 372 -28.10 -20.53 9.92
N PRO A 373 -28.93 -19.51 9.66
CA PRO A 373 -28.79 -18.73 8.44
C PRO A 373 -27.53 -17.86 8.50
N ALA A 374 -26.68 -17.93 7.47
CA ALA A 374 -25.53 -17.03 7.33
C ALA A 374 -26.01 -15.59 7.15
N VAL A 375 -27.04 -15.40 6.31
CA VAL A 375 -27.71 -14.11 6.11
C VAL A 375 -28.93 -14.06 7.04
N SER A 376 -28.83 -13.29 8.12
CA SER A 376 -29.90 -13.04 9.08
C SER A 376 -29.94 -11.55 9.43
N TRP A 377 -31.06 -11.06 9.94
CA TRP A 377 -31.15 -9.68 10.39
C TRP A 377 -30.12 -9.33 11.46
N LEU A 378 -29.79 -10.29 12.33
CA LEU A 378 -28.74 -10.12 13.34
C LEU A 378 -27.37 -9.94 12.70
N ASN A 379 -27.01 -10.78 11.72
CA ASN A 379 -25.70 -10.71 11.06
C ASN A 379 -25.60 -9.45 10.18
N LEU A 380 -26.66 -9.10 9.44
CA LEU A 380 -26.69 -7.87 8.64
C LEU A 380 -26.62 -6.63 9.53
N GLY A 381 -27.36 -6.60 10.63
CA GLY A 381 -27.30 -5.51 11.61
C GLY A 381 -25.93 -5.38 12.27
N SER A 382 -25.28 -6.52 12.60
CA SER A 382 -23.91 -6.51 13.15
C SER A 382 -22.88 -6.02 12.12
N MET A 383 -22.99 -6.44 10.86
CA MET A 383 -22.12 -5.97 9.79
C MET A 383 -22.27 -4.46 9.58
N PHE A 384 -23.51 -3.96 9.54
CA PHE A 384 -23.77 -2.53 9.44
C PHE A 384 -23.23 -1.77 10.67
N ALA A 385 -23.40 -2.33 11.89
CA ALA A 385 -22.82 -1.74 13.10
C ALA A 385 -21.28 -1.66 13.00
N GLY A 386 -20.63 -2.67 12.44
CA GLY A 386 -19.18 -2.63 12.20
C GLY A 386 -18.77 -1.47 11.29
N ILE A 387 -19.46 -1.27 10.17
CA ILE A 387 -19.23 -0.14 9.25
C ILE A 387 -19.41 1.19 10.00
N VAL A 388 -20.50 1.34 10.78
CA VAL A 388 -20.80 2.57 11.52
C VAL A 388 -19.73 2.86 12.59
N ILE A 389 -19.27 1.83 13.31
CA ILE A 389 -18.20 1.99 14.31
C ILE A 389 -16.93 2.53 13.65
N MET A 390 -16.49 1.93 12.52
CA MET A 390 -15.31 2.38 11.82
C MET A 390 -15.47 3.80 11.25
N TYR A 391 -16.62 4.08 10.64
CA TYR A 391 -16.92 5.43 10.16
C TYR A 391 -16.87 6.47 11.30
N ALA A 392 -17.45 6.14 12.47
CA ALA A 392 -17.43 7.02 13.63
C ALA A 392 -16.01 7.25 14.16
N THR A 393 -15.15 6.21 14.21
CA THR A 393 -13.75 6.37 14.64
C THR A 393 -12.94 7.16 13.63
N ALA A 394 -13.12 6.92 12.33
CA ALA A 394 -12.47 7.69 11.26
C ALA A 394 -12.92 9.17 11.29
N PHE A 395 -14.21 9.43 11.55
CA PHE A 395 -14.72 10.80 11.69
C PHE A 395 -14.10 11.54 12.88
N LEU A 396 -13.91 10.86 14.02
CA LEU A 396 -13.27 11.46 15.20
C LEU A 396 -11.79 11.83 14.96
N VAL A 397 -11.15 11.22 13.97
CA VAL A 397 -9.75 11.48 13.61
C VAL A 397 -9.61 12.64 12.61
N LYS A 398 -10.61 12.86 11.75
CA LYS A 398 -10.58 13.91 10.72
C LYS A 398 -10.94 15.33 11.26
N PHE A 399 -11.29 15.47 12.54
CA PHE A 399 -11.62 16.73 13.23
C PHE A 399 -10.77 16.93 14.48
#